data_87831a15a6ef4386b6522a3478518169
#
_entry.id   87831a15a6ef4386b6522a3478518169
#
_cell.length_a   1.000
_cell.length_b   1.000
_cell.length_c   1.000
_cell.angle_alpha   90.00
_cell.angle_beta   90.00
_cell.angle_gamma   90.00
#
_symmetry.space_group_name_H-M   'P 1'
#
loop_
_entity.id
_entity.type
_entity.pdbx_description
1 polymer ?
#
loop_
_entity_poly.entity_id
_entity_poly.type
_entity_poly.pdbx_seq_one_letter_code
_entity_poly.pdbx_strand_id
1 'polypeptide(L)'
;MKKIIAISLVAVAAGFSTTAISAGEFGSAAEAKAMLEKAVSAVKANKAAALSQFAKGEGGFRDRDLYPFCGGPDGNFSAHPTLNGKSMKDLMSKANEPIGAKLYEAAKEGSIAEVPY
;
A
#
# COMPACT_ATOMS: atom_id res chain seq x y z
N MET A 1 16.28 -15.17 37.57
CA MET A 1 15.93 -15.18 37.16
C MET A 1 15.24 -15.47 36.39
N LYS A 2 15.14 -15.82 36.05
CA LYS A 2 14.52 -16.09 35.34
C LYS A 2 13.43 -16.16 35.05
N LYS A 3 13.11 -16.14 35.27
CA LYS A 3 12.07 -16.21 35.06
C LYS A 3 11.40 -15.44 34.55
N ILE A 4 11.46 -15.07 34.38
CA ILE A 4 10.77 -14.44 33.97
C ILE A 4 10.42 -14.14 32.99
N ILE A 5 10.78 -14.43 32.73
CA ILE A 5 10.37 -14.21 31.92
C ILE A 5 9.52 -14.47 31.17
N ALA A 6 9.73 -14.98 31.35
CA ALA A 6 8.95 -15.46 30.65
C ALA A 6 7.86 -14.89 30.37
N ILE A 7 7.72 -14.74 30.64
CA ILE A 7 6.67 -14.30 30.39
C ILE A 7 6.29 -13.64 29.41
N SER A 8 6.79 -13.83 29.27
CA SER A 8 6.28 -13.42 28.49
C SER A 8 5.69 -13.41 27.58
N LEU A 9 5.81 -13.64 27.64
CA LEU A 9 5.08 -13.70 26.96
C LEU A 9 4.24 -13.75 26.41
N VAL A 10 4.38 -13.98 26.53
CA VAL A 10 3.45 -14.36 26.22
C VAL A 10 2.54 -13.71 25.85
N ALA A 11 2.48 -13.48 25.98
CA ALA A 11 1.54 -12.99 25.69
C ALA A 11 1.34 -12.44 24.69
N VAL A 12 1.83 -12.60 24.51
CA VAL A 12 1.39 -12.30 23.77
C VAL A 12 0.87 -12.50 22.94
N ALA A 13 1.20 -12.87 22.99
CA ALA A 13 0.65 -13.29 22.35
C ALA A 13 -0.35 -13.14 22.10
N ALA A 14 -0.29 -13.25 22.51
CA ALA A 14 -1.45 -13.26 22.42
C ALA A 14 -1.87 -12.30 21.77
N GLY A 15 -1.53 -11.99 21.95
CA GLY A 15 -2.09 -11.18 21.52
C GLY A 15 -2.12 -11.02 20.37
N PHE A 16 -1.83 -11.31 20.34
CA PHE A 16 -2.17 -11.26 19.53
C PHE A 16 -2.66 -11.86 18.80
N SER A 17 -2.25 -12.47 18.83
CA SER A 17 -3.12 -13.38 18.14
C SER A 17 -4.35 -12.72 17.68
N THR A 18 -4.72 -11.83 18.37
CA THR A 18 -5.80 -11.00 17.96
C THR A 18 -5.55 -10.39 16.62
N THR A 19 -4.30 -10.32 16.26
CA THR A 19 -3.98 -9.77 14.96
C THR A 19 -4.56 -10.59 13.85
N ALA A 20 -4.76 -11.87 14.07
CA ALA A 20 -5.38 -12.69 13.07
C ALA A 20 -6.79 -12.19 12.73
N ILE A 21 -7.41 -11.52 13.66
CA ILE A 21 -8.74 -10.98 13.47
C ILE A 21 -8.78 -9.94 12.38
N SER A 22 -7.68 -9.21 12.20
CA SER A 22 -7.63 -8.16 11.21
C SER A 22 -7.47 -8.69 9.78
N ALA A 23 -7.20 -9.98 9.62
CA ALA A 23 -7.04 -10.57 8.30
C ALA A 23 -8.41 -10.91 7.70
N GLY A 24 -9.14 -9.91 7.24
CA GLY A 24 -10.45 -10.07 6.63
C GLY A 24 -10.37 -10.17 5.12
N GLU A 25 -11.52 -10.08 4.48
CA GLU A 25 -11.62 -10.11 3.03
C GLU A 25 -10.95 -8.91 2.39
N PHE A 26 -10.91 -7.82 3.09
CA PHE A 26 -10.34 -6.58 2.59
C PHE A 26 -9.15 -6.18 3.46
N GLY A 27 -8.22 -5.48 2.87
CA GLY A 27 -7.09 -4.96 3.61
C GLY A 27 -7.49 -3.82 4.52
N SER A 28 -6.78 -3.70 5.65
CA SER A 28 -6.97 -2.59 6.57
C SER A 28 -6.08 -1.40 6.17
N ALA A 29 -6.35 -0.24 6.75
CA ALA A 29 -5.51 0.94 6.53
C ALA A 29 -4.06 0.69 6.95
N ALA A 30 -3.85 -0.04 8.06
CA ALA A 30 -2.51 -0.38 8.52
C ALA A 30 -1.78 -1.29 7.53
N GLU A 31 -2.49 -2.26 6.97
CA GLU A 31 -1.92 -3.16 5.96
C GLU A 31 -1.60 -2.41 4.68
N ALA A 32 -2.46 -1.48 4.27
CA ALA A 32 -2.21 -0.65 3.11
C ALA A 32 -0.97 0.21 3.30
N LYS A 33 -0.81 0.80 4.46
CA LYS A 33 0.37 1.60 4.77
C LYS A 33 1.64 0.76 4.76
N ALA A 34 1.59 -0.44 5.34
CA ALA A 34 2.74 -1.35 5.35
C ALA A 34 3.14 -1.74 3.92
N MET A 35 2.17 -2.02 3.08
CA MET A 35 2.44 -2.34 1.68
C MET A 35 3.04 -1.15 0.94
N LEU A 36 2.56 0.05 1.20
CA LEU A 36 3.10 1.27 0.60
C LEU A 36 4.55 1.49 1.02
N GLU A 37 4.88 1.31 2.28
CA GLU A 37 6.25 1.45 2.77
C GLU A 37 7.18 0.44 2.11
N LYS A 38 6.70 -0.78 1.96
CA LYS A 38 7.44 -1.82 1.24
C LYS A 38 7.65 -1.44 -0.22
N ALA A 39 6.62 -0.88 -0.84
CA ALA A 39 6.69 -0.44 -2.24
C ALA A 39 7.70 0.71 -2.40
N VAL A 40 7.70 1.67 -1.49
CA VAL A 40 8.66 2.78 -1.53
C VAL A 40 10.09 2.26 -1.43
N SER A 41 10.34 1.30 -0.54
CA SER A 41 11.66 0.68 -0.41
C SER A 41 12.08 -0.03 -1.69
N ALA A 42 11.15 -0.73 -2.33
CA ALA A 42 11.42 -1.45 -3.58
C ALA A 42 11.77 -0.47 -4.70
N VAL A 43 11.06 0.64 -4.80
CA VAL A 43 11.33 1.67 -5.81
C VAL A 43 12.71 2.29 -5.59
N LYS A 44 13.07 2.54 -4.34
CA LYS A 44 14.41 3.09 -4.02
C LYS A 44 15.52 2.11 -4.38
N ALA A 45 15.27 0.83 -4.23
CA ALA A 45 16.26 -0.20 -4.52
C ALA A 45 16.43 -0.41 -6.03
N ASN A 46 15.33 -0.51 -6.77
CA ASN A 46 15.35 -0.70 -8.22
C ASN A 46 13.98 -0.31 -8.78
N LYS A 47 13.89 0.92 -9.27
CA LYS A 47 12.62 1.46 -9.73
C LYS A 47 12.00 0.64 -10.85
N ALA A 48 12.77 0.28 -11.87
CA ALA A 48 12.24 -0.45 -13.02
C ALA A 48 11.66 -1.81 -12.63
N ALA A 49 12.38 -2.54 -11.79
CA ALA A 49 11.93 -3.83 -11.32
C ALA A 49 10.69 -3.69 -10.44
N ALA A 50 10.67 -2.69 -9.56
CA ALA A 50 9.53 -2.46 -8.67
C ALA A 50 8.27 -2.14 -9.45
N LEU A 51 8.35 -1.23 -10.41
CA LEU A 51 7.19 -0.86 -11.23
C LEU A 51 6.64 -2.06 -11.99
N SER A 52 7.52 -2.92 -12.50
CA SER A 52 7.11 -4.14 -13.18
C SER A 52 6.36 -5.07 -12.22
N GLN A 53 6.87 -5.25 -11.01
CA GLN A 53 6.23 -6.09 -10.00
C GLN A 53 4.85 -5.54 -9.61
N PHE A 54 4.72 -4.24 -9.46
CA PHE A 54 3.45 -3.62 -9.12
C PHE A 54 2.42 -3.88 -10.21
N ALA A 55 2.81 -3.70 -11.46
CA ALA A 55 1.90 -3.91 -12.59
C ALA A 55 1.45 -5.36 -12.70
N LYS A 56 2.31 -6.31 -12.36
CA LYS A 56 2.02 -7.74 -12.46
C LYS A 56 1.43 -8.34 -11.19
N GLY A 57 1.49 -7.62 -10.08
CA GLY A 57 1.06 -8.15 -8.80
C GLY A 57 2.02 -9.17 -8.22
N GLU A 58 3.29 -9.09 -8.57
CA GLU A 58 4.33 -10.00 -8.10
C GLU A 58 5.08 -9.44 -6.91
N GLY A 59 5.89 -10.28 -6.26
CA GLY A 59 6.76 -9.83 -5.16
C GLY A 59 6.01 -9.50 -3.89
N GLY A 60 4.78 -9.99 -3.73
CA GLY A 60 3.98 -9.68 -2.56
C GLY A 60 3.28 -8.34 -2.65
N PHE A 61 3.19 -7.77 -3.83
CA PHE A 61 2.53 -6.48 -4.07
C PHE A 61 1.08 -6.65 -4.52
N ARG A 62 0.46 -7.73 -4.12
CA ARG A 62 -0.97 -7.95 -4.30
C ARG A 62 -1.48 -8.78 -3.13
N ASP A 63 -2.42 -8.23 -2.38
CA ASP A 63 -3.00 -8.93 -1.24
C ASP A 63 -4.46 -8.53 -1.13
N ARG A 64 -5.36 -9.46 -1.47
CA ARG A 64 -6.80 -9.23 -1.46
C ARG A 64 -7.15 -8.04 -2.36
N ASP A 65 -7.63 -6.92 -1.79
CA ASP A 65 -7.94 -5.71 -2.54
C ASP A 65 -6.81 -4.67 -2.52
N LEU A 66 -5.68 -5.00 -1.88
CA LEU A 66 -4.56 -4.09 -1.76
C LEU A 66 -3.56 -4.30 -2.89
N TYR A 67 -3.12 -3.23 -3.47
CA TYR A 67 -2.00 -3.23 -4.44
C TYR A 67 -1.42 -1.82 -4.53
N PRO A 68 -0.10 -1.69 -4.74
CA PRO A 68 0.49 -0.38 -4.98
C PRO A 68 0.32 0.02 -6.45
N PHE A 69 0.24 1.31 -6.67
CA PHE A 69 0.30 1.87 -8.02
C PHE A 69 1.11 3.15 -7.97
N CYS A 70 1.58 3.60 -9.12
CA CYS A 70 2.42 4.78 -9.21
C CYS A 70 1.92 5.71 -10.30
N GLY A 71 1.98 7.01 -10.01
CA GLY A 71 1.74 8.04 -11.00
C GLY A 71 3.02 8.78 -11.31
N GLY A 72 3.18 9.18 -12.55
CA GLY A 72 4.33 9.94 -12.98
C GLY A 72 4.08 11.44 -12.99
N PRO A 73 5.13 12.23 -13.22
CA PRO A 73 4.98 13.69 -13.31
C PRO A 73 4.14 14.13 -14.51
N ASP A 74 3.95 13.24 -15.47
CA ASP A 74 3.11 13.50 -16.65
C ASP A 74 1.62 13.33 -16.36
N GLY A 75 1.25 12.91 -15.15
CA GLY A 75 -0.15 12.71 -14.78
C GLY A 75 -0.71 11.35 -15.14
N ASN A 76 0.12 10.43 -15.62
CA ASN A 76 -0.30 9.11 -16.04
C ASN A 76 0.17 8.03 -15.06
N PHE A 77 -0.53 6.89 -15.07
CA PHE A 77 -0.06 5.73 -14.31
C PHE A 77 1.24 5.21 -14.90
N SER A 78 2.27 5.14 -14.09
CA SER A 78 3.53 4.51 -14.48
C SER A 78 3.60 3.05 -14.06
N ALA A 79 2.75 2.63 -13.11
CA ALA A 79 2.57 1.24 -12.74
C ALA A 79 1.18 1.04 -12.15
N HIS A 80 0.40 0.16 -12.75
CA HIS A 80 -0.94 -0.20 -12.28
C HIS A 80 -1.30 -1.54 -12.88
N PRO A 81 -2.02 -2.41 -12.17
CA PRO A 81 -2.40 -3.72 -12.73
C PRO A 81 -3.15 -3.66 -14.07
N THR A 82 -3.98 -2.64 -14.27
CA THR A 82 -4.82 -2.57 -15.47
C THR A 82 -4.84 -1.20 -16.17
N LEU A 83 -4.27 -0.17 -15.54
CA LEU A 83 -4.39 1.20 -16.05
C LEU A 83 -3.06 1.84 -16.46
N ASN A 84 -2.04 1.03 -16.69
CA ASN A 84 -0.73 1.57 -17.11
C ASN A 84 -0.88 2.48 -18.32
N GLY A 85 -0.23 3.65 -18.24
CA GLY A 85 -0.23 4.62 -19.32
C GLY A 85 -1.48 5.47 -19.42
N LYS A 86 -2.52 5.14 -18.66
CA LYS A 86 -3.74 5.95 -18.66
C LYS A 86 -3.62 7.12 -17.70
N SER A 87 -4.46 8.12 -17.87
CA SER A 87 -4.43 9.31 -17.02
C SER A 87 -4.80 8.94 -15.58
N MET A 88 -3.88 9.17 -14.67
CA MET A 88 -4.14 9.05 -13.24
C MET A 88 -4.70 10.35 -12.69
N LYS A 89 -4.25 11.46 -13.24
CA LYS A 89 -4.67 12.78 -12.81
C LYS A 89 -6.19 12.97 -12.96
N ASP A 90 -6.76 12.39 -14.00
CA ASP A 90 -8.18 12.52 -14.31
C ASP A 90 -9.04 11.40 -13.74
N LEU A 91 -8.46 10.55 -12.88
CA LEU A 91 -9.18 9.42 -12.32
C LEU A 91 -10.33 9.86 -11.43
N MET A 92 -11.50 9.27 -11.68
CA MET A 92 -12.71 9.55 -10.90
C MET A 92 -13.12 8.32 -10.10
N SER A 93 -13.69 8.53 -8.93
CA SER A 93 -14.25 7.44 -8.13
C SER A 93 -15.61 7.04 -8.69
N LYS A 94 -16.16 5.95 -8.17
CA LYS A 94 -17.52 5.53 -8.53
C LYS A 94 -18.57 6.55 -8.10
N ALA A 95 -18.25 7.36 -7.11
CA ALA A 95 -19.13 8.45 -6.66
C ALA A 95 -18.90 9.74 -7.45
N ASN A 96 -18.12 9.65 -8.53
CA ASN A 96 -17.81 10.77 -9.41
C ASN A 96 -16.98 11.88 -8.71
N GLU A 97 -16.10 11.47 -7.78
CA GLU A 97 -15.18 12.41 -7.13
C GLU A 97 -13.82 12.38 -7.84
N PRO A 98 -13.13 13.52 -7.96
CA PRO A 98 -11.85 13.60 -8.65
C PRO A 98 -10.70 13.06 -7.79
N ILE A 99 -10.66 11.75 -7.59
CA ILE A 99 -9.66 11.14 -6.71
C ILE A 99 -8.25 11.27 -7.25
N GLY A 100 -8.09 11.26 -8.56
CA GLY A 100 -6.76 11.45 -9.17
C GLY A 100 -6.16 12.80 -8.81
N ALA A 101 -6.94 13.86 -8.93
CA ALA A 101 -6.49 15.19 -8.53
C ALA A 101 -6.17 15.25 -7.05
N LYS A 102 -7.02 14.63 -6.20
CA LYS A 102 -6.77 14.58 -4.76
C LYS A 102 -5.46 13.86 -4.44
N LEU A 103 -5.17 12.77 -5.15
CA LEU A 103 -3.93 12.03 -4.95
C LEU A 103 -2.71 12.87 -5.29
N TYR A 104 -2.73 13.56 -6.42
CA TYR A 104 -1.61 14.42 -6.80
C TYR A 104 -1.43 15.60 -5.85
N GLU A 105 -2.54 16.14 -5.35
CA GLU A 105 -2.48 17.25 -4.40
C GLU A 105 -1.89 16.80 -3.06
N ALA A 106 -2.24 15.59 -2.62
CA ALA A 106 -1.77 15.04 -1.35
C ALA A 106 -0.32 14.52 -1.44
N ALA A 107 0.14 14.21 -2.64
CA ALA A 107 1.46 13.60 -2.82
C ALA A 107 2.58 14.60 -2.55
N LYS A 108 3.41 14.28 -1.57
CA LYS A 108 4.58 15.09 -1.24
C LYS A 108 5.73 14.13 -0.97
N GLU A 109 6.88 14.48 -1.51
CA GLU A 109 8.07 13.66 -1.35
C GLU A 109 8.40 13.48 0.13
N GLY A 110 8.66 12.24 0.52
CA GLY A 110 9.05 11.92 1.88
C GLY A 110 7.92 11.85 2.88
N SER A 111 6.66 11.96 2.44
CA SER A 111 5.53 11.85 3.37
C SER A 111 4.48 10.89 2.84
N ILE A 112 3.71 10.34 3.76
CA ILE A 112 2.59 9.44 3.45
C ILE A 112 1.31 10.12 3.93
N ALA A 113 0.30 10.12 3.08
CA ALA A 113 -0.99 10.68 3.39
C ALA A 113 -2.09 9.72 3.00
N GLU A 114 -3.25 9.85 3.62
CA GLU A 114 -4.43 9.09 3.28
C GLU A 114 -5.40 9.97 2.52
N VAL A 115 -5.96 9.45 1.45
CA VAL A 115 -6.93 10.16 0.63
C VAL A 115 -8.21 9.32 0.60
N PRO A 116 -9.21 9.71 1.37
CA PRO A 116 -10.48 8.97 1.35
C PRO A 116 -11.29 9.29 0.09
N TYR A 117 -12.11 8.31 -0.34
CA TYR A 117 -12.99 8.45 -1.50
C TYR A 117 -14.11 7.43 -1.45
#